data_cdf908fedb506fd325a71b31f91c9473
#
_entry.id   cdf908fedb506fd325a71b31f91c9473
#
_cell.length_a   1.000
_cell.length_b   1.000
_cell.length_c   1.000
_cell.angle_alpha   90.00
_cell.angle_beta   90.00
_cell.angle_gamma   90.00
#
_symmetry.space_group_name_H-M   'P 1'
#
loop_
_entity.id
_entity.type
_entity.pdbx_description
1 polymer ?
#
loop_
_entity_poly.entity_id
_entity_poly.type
_entity_poly.pdbx_seq_one_letter_code
_entity_poly.pdbx_strand_id
1 'polypeptide(L)'
;FKGVPSRLGYLLDLAPKDLEKVIYFAAYMITEVDTEAREEDLAKLEKKVATDRKKIEVKRDTDLATRQEKLENDLAELEDEGAKSDQRRKVREAGERELKNIRDRAQKELDRLEEVWTRFKNLKVQDLEGDENLYREMRDRYGMYFKGYMGATAIQKRLETFDLKAEYDKLTDIAENGKGQKKTRAIKRLKVVNSFLNTNNNPTSMVLDCIPVIPPDLRPMVQLDGGRFATSDLNDLYRRVINRNNRLKRLVDLGAPEIIVNNEKRMLQEAVDALIDNNARRDRAVSAAGSRKKLKSLTDLLKGKQGRFRQNLLGKRVDYSGRSVIVIGPHLKLDQCGIPKMMALELFKPFVIGKLIEHGLAHNVKSASRMIERARSEVWDTLDEVIADKYVLLNRAPTLHRLGIQAFKPILIEGKAIQLHPMVCAAFNADFDGD
;
A
#
# COMPACT_ATOMS: atom_id res chain seq x y z
N PHE A 1 -5.83 3.49 -0.37
CA PHE A 1 -6.39 4.28 -1.50
C PHE A 1 -6.23 3.59 -2.86
N LYS A 2 -5.23 2.73 -3.04
CA LYS A 2 -4.97 2.01 -4.31
C LYS A 2 -5.85 0.78 -4.56
N GLY A 3 -6.67 0.40 -3.61
CA GLY A 3 -7.65 -0.66 -3.82
C GLY A 3 -8.66 -0.28 -4.90
N VAL A 4 -9.07 -1.23 -5.73
CA VAL A 4 -10.11 -1.00 -6.74
C VAL A 4 -11.31 -1.89 -6.37
N PRO A 5 -12.43 -1.27 -6.02
CA PRO A 5 -12.75 0.15 -5.92
C PRO A 5 -12.12 0.83 -4.67
N SER A 6 -11.61 2.06 -4.83
CA SER A 6 -11.08 2.84 -3.71
C SER A 6 -12.20 3.35 -2.80
N ARG A 7 -12.22 2.91 -1.54
CA ARG A 7 -13.22 3.39 -0.57
C ARG A 7 -13.05 4.88 -0.26
N LEU A 8 -11.80 5.34 -0.18
CA LEU A 8 -11.48 6.75 0.01
C LEU A 8 -11.95 7.59 -1.19
N GLY A 9 -11.75 7.10 -2.42
CA GLY A 9 -12.23 7.74 -3.64
C GLY A 9 -13.76 7.84 -3.70
N TYR A 10 -14.48 6.82 -3.23
CA TYR A 10 -15.94 6.89 -3.14
C TYR A 10 -16.42 7.85 -2.06
N LEU A 11 -15.78 7.88 -0.89
CA LEU A 11 -16.15 8.79 0.19
C LEU A 11 -15.99 10.24 -0.25
N LEU A 12 -14.84 10.60 -0.80
CA LEU A 12 -14.52 11.96 -1.22
C LEU A 12 -15.00 12.31 -2.64
N ASP A 13 -15.62 11.39 -3.36
CA ASP A 13 -16.01 11.55 -4.76
C ASP A 13 -14.86 11.92 -5.71
N LEU A 14 -13.65 11.45 -5.43
CA LEU A 14 -12.46 11.68 -6.24
C LEU A 14 -12.19 10.51 -7.17
N ALA A 15 -11.77 10.81 -8.41
CA ALA A 15 -11.28 9.79 -9.32
C ALA A 15 -9.94 9.22 -8.80
N PRO A 16 -9.64 7.92 -9.06
CA PRO A 16 -8.39 7.31 -8.58
C PRO A 16 -7.12 8.05 -9.03
N LYS A 17 -7.12 8.59 -10.25
CA LYS A 17 -5.99 9.39 -10.78
C LYS A 17 -5.81 10.71 -10.03
N ASP A 18 -6.90 11.36 -9.66
CA ASP A 18 -6.86 12.65 -8.97
C ASP A 18 -6.44 12.44 -7.51
N LEU A 19 -6.96 11.39 -6.86
CA LEU A 19 -6.50 10.99 -5.54
C LEU A 19 -4.99 10.67 -5.53
N GLU A 20 -4.49 10.00 -6.57
CA GLU A 20 -3.07 9.70 -6.73
C GLU A 20 -2.23 10.97 -6.88
N LYS A 21 -2.68 11.97 -7.67
CA LYS A 21 -1.99 13.26 -7.81
C LYS A 21 -1.84 13.98 -6.47
N VAL A 22 -2.90 14.02 -5.67
CA VAL A 22 -2.88 14.66 -4.35
C VAL A 22 -1.91 13.95 -3.41
N ILE A 23 -2.03 12.61 -3.26
CA ILE A 23 -1.24 11.83 -2.30
C ILE A 23 0.25 11.85 -2.63
N TYR A 24 0.62 11.87 -3.92
CA TYR A 24 2.02 11.91 -4.34
C TYR A 24 2.56 13.31 -4.62
N PHE A 25 1.95 14.34 -4.08
CA PHE A 25 2.45 15.73 -4.16
C PHE A 25 2.57 16.25 -5.60
N ALA A 26 1.64 15.85 -6.48
CA ALA A 26 1.56 16.35 -7.86
C ALA A 26 0.48 17.42 -8.05
N ALA A 27 -0.41 17.61 -7.09
CA ALA A 27 -1.42 18.66 -7.10
C ALA A 27 -1.80 19.06 -5.68
N TYR A 28 -2.10 20.34 -5.50
CA TYR A 28 -2.77 20.87 -4.30
C TYR A 28 -4.25 20.53 -4.37
N MET A 29 -4.83 20.15 -3.24
CA MET A 29 -6.27 20.02 -3.08
C MET A 29 -6.76 21.14 -2.17
N ILE A 30 -7.75 21.87 -2.61
CA ILE A 30 -8.42 22.91 -1.83
C ILE A 30 -9.31 22.23 -0.80
N THR A 31 -9.02 22.45 0.47
CA THR A 31 -9.72 21.82 1.59
C THR A 31 -10.83 22.68 2.16
N GLU A 32 -10.63 23.99 2.17
CA GLU A 32 -11.55 24.98 2.71
C GLU A 32 -11.63 26.18 1.76
N VAL A 33 -12.82 26.71 1.55
CA VAL A 33 -13.09 27.97 0.85
C VAL A 33 -14.11 28.75 1.66
N ASP A 34 -13.75 29.93 2.09
CA ASP A 34 -14.67 30.86 2.72
C ASP A 34 -15.45 31.61 1.62
N THR A 35 -16.61 31.08 1.28
CA THR A 35 -17.47 31.62 0.21
C THR A 35 -18.12 32.93 0.63
N GLU A 36 -18.49 33.09 1.91
CA GLU A 36 -19.15 34.29 2.43
C GLU A 36 -18.18 35.47 2.40
N ALA A 37 -17.03 35.35 3.03
CA ALA A 37 -16.00 36.42 3.01
C ALA A 37 -15.53 36.75 1.59
N ARG A 38 -15.44 35.73 0.68
CA ARG A 38 -15.07 35.95 -0.71
C ARG A 38 -16.13 36.76 -1.46
N GLU A 39 -17.44 36.48 -1.26
CA GLU A 39 -18.53 37.19 -1.91
C GLU A 39 -18.67 38.64 -1.39
N GLU A 40 -18.50 38.86 -0.08
CA GLU A 40 -18.52 40.20 0.54
C GLU A 40 -17.39 41.10 -0.01
N ASP A 41 -16.20 40.56 -0.17
CA ASP A 41 -15.03 41.30 -0.63
C ASP A 41 -14.82 41.31 -2.14
N LEU A 42 -15.66 40.61 -2.92
CA LEU A 42 -15.48 40.42 -4.37
C LEU A 42 -15.29 41.78 -5.08
N ALA A 43 -16.13 42.77 -4.80
CA ALA A 43 -16.05 44.10 -5.43
C ALA A 43 -14.77 44.86 -5.08
N LYS A 44 -14.22 44.67 -3.88
CA LYS A 44 -12.94 45.28 -3.47
C LYS A 44 -11.78 44.60 -4.17
N LEU A 45 -11.83 43.28 -4.29
CA LEU A 45 -10.82 42.46 -4.98
C LEU A 45 -10.79 42.73 -6.48
N GLU A 46 -11.94 42.89 -7.12
CA GLU A 46 -12.03 43.29 -8.53
C GLU A 46 -11.38 44.65 -8.79
N LYS A 47 -11.64 45.65 -7.92
CA LYS A 47 -10.98 46.95 -8.02
C LYS A 47 -9.46 46.84 -7.85
N LYS A 48 -8.98 45.99 -6.94
CA LYS A 48 -7.55 45.75 -6.71
C LYS A 48 -6.90 45.12 -7.95
N VAL A 49 -7.53 44.11 -8.54
CA VAL A 49 -7.06 43.46 -9.79
C VAL A 49 -7.04 44.47 -10.94
N ALA A 50 -8.08 45.31 -11.08
CA ALA A 50 -8.11 46.35 -12.11
C ALA A 50 -6.99 47.39 -11.90
N THR A 51 -6.65 47.72 -10.64
CA THR A 51 -5.54 48.63 -10.32
C THR A 51 -4.18 47.97 -10.66
N ASP A 52 -4.00 46.71 -10.33
CA ASP A 52 -2.76 45.98 -10.65
C ASP A 52 -2.59 45.79 -12.18
N ARG A 53 -3.68 45.55 -12.91
CA ARG A 53 -3.68 45.55 -14.38
C ARG A 53 -3.20 46.88 -14.94
N LYS A 54 -3.77 48.00 -14.49
CA LYS A 54 -3.33 49.34 -14.90
C LYS A 54 -1.86 49.59 -14.59
N LYS A 55 -1.35 49.15 -13.44
CA LYS A 55 0.08 49.29 -13.11
C LYS A 55 0.98 48.58 -14.11
N ILE A 56 0.61 47.35 -14.53
CA ILE A 56 1.36 46.57 -15.53
C ILE A 56 1.30 47.29 -16.87
N GLU A 57 0.14 47.79 -17.28
CA GLU A 57 -0.04 48.54 -18.54
C GLU A 57 0.80 49.81 -18.56
N VAL A 58 0.76 50.63 -17.49
CA VAL A 58 1.57 51.85 -17.36
C VAL A 58 3.07 51.55 -17.38
N LYS A 59 3.50 50.49 -16.62
CA LYS A 59 4.90 50.06 -16.65
C LYS A 59 5.33 49.62 -18.06
N ARG A 60 4.52 48.83 -18.78
CA ARG A 60 4.77 48.47 -20.16
C ARG A 60 4.97 49.71 -21.03
N ASP A 61 4.07 50.68 -20.96
CA ASP A 61 4.08 51.84 -21.78
C ASP A 61 5.30 52.75 -21.46
N THR A 62 5.68 52.88 -20.21
CA THR A 62 6.92 53.59 -19.79
C THR A 62 8.18 52.88 -20.28
N ASP A 63 8.25 51.55 -20.13
CA ASP A 63 9.40 50.74 -20.59
C ASP A 63 9.53 50.79 -22.13
N LEU A 64 8.40 50.78 -22.87
CA LEU A 64 8.37 50.90 -24.31
C LEU A 64 8.84 52.29 -24.78
N ALA A 65 8.36 53.38 -24.14
CA ALA A 65 8.76 54.76 -24.44
C ALA A 65 10.26 54.96 -24.20
N THR A 66 10.75 54.56 -23.05
CA THR A 66 12.19 54.63 -22.73
C THR A 66 13.07 53.84 -23.70
N ARG A 67 12.61 52.69 -24.15
CA ARG A 67 13.38 51.86 -25.09
C ARG A 67 13.30 52.41 -26.52
N GLN A 68 12.17 52.98 -26.91
CA GLN A 68 12.04 53.67 -28.19
C GLN A 68 12.95 54.88 -28.26
N GLU A 69 12.95 55.76 -27.23
CA GLU A 69 13.82 56.93 -27.15
C GLU A 69 15.31 56.51 -27.25
N LYS A 70 15.72 55.47 -26.55
CA LYS A 70 17.09 54.91 -26.67
C LYS A 70 17.39 54.46 -28.08
N LEU A 71 16.48 53.71 -28.74
CA LEU A 71 16.67 53.23 -30.10
C LEU A 71 16.80 54.36 -31.10
N GLU A 72 16.00 55.45 -30.92
CA GLU A 72 16.09 56.63 -31.78
C GLU A 72 17.41 57.37 -31.59
N ASN A 73 17.90 57.50 -30.36
CA ASN A 73 19.18 58.12 -30.05
C ASN A 73 20.36 57.24 -30.59
N ASP A 74 20.34 55.91 -30.37
CA ASP A 74 21.36 55.01 -30.93
C ASP A 74 21.41 55.07 -32.46
N LEU A 75 20.26 55.23 -33.15
CA LEU A 75 20.19 55.36 -34.61
C LEU A 75 20.67 56.76 -35.07
N ALA A 76 20.37 57.84 -34.34
CA ALA A 76 20.85 59.18 -34.62
C ALA A 76 22.37 59.27 -34.49
N GLU A 77 22.95 58.77 -33.41
CA GLU A 77 24.40 58.68 -33.20
C GLU A 77 25.10 57.93 -34.35
N LEU A 78 24.54 56.78 -34.81
CA LEU A 78 25.09 56.02 -35.96
C LEU A 78 24.91 56.71 -37.30
N GLU A 79 23.96 57.64 -37.44
CA GLU A 79 23.81 58.47 -38.60
C GLU A 79 24.86 59.60 -38.64
N ASP A 80 25.08 60.26 -37.50
CA ASP A 80 26.11 61.30 -37.33
C ASP A 80 27.56 60.75 -37.51
N GLU A 81 27.80 59.50 -37.07
CA GLU A 81 29.10 58.80 -37.26
C GLU A 81 29.29 58.25 -38.67
N GLY A 82 28.34 58.35 -39.57
CA GLY A 82 28.41 57.85 -40.96
C GLY A 82 28.47 56.31 -41.09
N ALA A 83 27.88 55.58 -40.11
CA ALA A 83 27.93 54.13 -40.03
C ALA A 83 27.26 53.47 -41.24
N LYS A 84 27.78 52.27 -41.65
CA LYS A 84 27.27 51.51 -42.78
C LYS A 84 25.81 51.09 -42.57
N SER A 85 25.03 51.10 -43.68
CA SER A 85 23.63 50.69 -43.73
C SER A 85 23.32 49.36 -42.97
N ASP A 86 24.21 48.38 -43.09
CA ASP A 86 24.11 47.10 -42.40
C ASP A 86 24.21 47.20 -40.89
N GLN A 87 24.97 48.14 -40.35
CA GLN A 87 25.09 48.34 -38.90
C GLN A 87 23.81 48.97 -38.33
N ARG A 88 23.27 49.99 -39.04
CA ARG A 88 21.98 50.63 -38.67
C ARG A 88 20.82 49.66 -38.72
N ARG A 89 20.80 48.79 -39.73
CA ARG A 89 19.77 47.72 -39.81
C ARG A 89 19.86 46.76 -38.65
N LYS A 90 21.05 46.31 -38.27
CA LYS A 90 21.25 45.41 -37.12
C LYS A 90 20.78 46.05 -35.81
N VAL A 91 21.10 47.30 -35.53
CA VAL A 91 20.66 48.00 -34.33
C VAL A 91 19.15 48.17 -34.31
N ARG A 92 18.54 48.52 -35.47
CA ARG A 92 17.07 48.60 -35.58
C ARG A 92 16.40 47.24 -35.30
N GLU A 93 16.85 46.16 -35.94
CA GLU A 93 16.32 44.81 -35.72
C GLU A 93 16.49 44.37 -34.25
N ALA A 94 17.60 44.69 -33.60
CA ALA A 94 17.83 44.39 -32.19
C ALA A 94 16.87 45.18 -31.29
N GLY A 95 16.68 46.50 -31.54
CA GLY A 95 15.75 47.34 -30.81
C GLY A 95 14.29 46.87 -30.94
N GLU A 96 13.88 46.55 -32.19
CA GLU A 96 12.53 46.01 -32.46
C GLU A 96 12.27 44.67 -31.71
N ARG A 97 13.30 43.79 -31.63
CA ARG A 97 13.20 42.55 -30.85
C ARG A 97 13.06 42.83 -29.34
N GLU A 98 13.76 43.81 -28.82
CA GLU A 98 13.64 44.19 -27.41
C GLU A 98 12.26 44.83 -27.11
N LEU A 99 11.76 45.72 -27.95
CA LEU A 99 10.40 46.26 -27.85
C LEU A 99 9.34 45.16 -27.91
N LYS A 100 9.52 44.19 -28.77
CA LYS A 100 8.65 43.00 -28.82
C LYS A 100 8.74 42.18 -27.51
N ASN A 101 9.95 41.95 -27.02
CA ASN A 101 10.14 41.22 -25.74
C ASN A 101 9.47 41.93 -24.55
N ILE A 102 9.51 43.28 -24.48
CA ILE A 102 8.82 44.07 -23.45
C ILE A 102 7.29 43.86 -23.56
N ARG A 103 6.74 43.92 -24.78
CA ARG A 103 5.30 43.67 -24.98
C ARG A 103 4.90 42.24 -24.60
N ASP A 104 5.68 41.25 -25.04
CA ASP A 104 5.40 39.85 -24.78
C ASP A 104 5.49 39.52 -23.28
N ARG A 105 6.43 40.16 -22.52
CA ARG A 105 6.51 40.02 -21.04
C ARG A 105 5.30 40.62 -20.36
N ALA A 106 4.94 41.86 -20.70
CA ALA A 106 3.78 42.52 -20.10
C ALA A 106 2.47 41.77 -20.42
N GLN A 107 2.32 41.23 -21.63
CA GLN A 107 1.16 40.43 -21.98
C GLN A 107 1.10 39.14 -21.13
N LYS A 108 2.23 38.43 -20.95
CA LYS A 108 2.29 37.26 -20.09
C LYS A 108 1.95 37.58 -18.63
N GLU A 109 2.39 38.72 -18.10
CA GLU A 109 2.03 39.16 -16.75
C GLU A 109 0.53 39.47 -16.64
N LEU A 110 -0.08 40.09 -17.65
CA LEU A 110 -1.53 40.33 -17.71
C LEU A 110 -2.32 39.02 -17.81
N ASP A 111 -1.94 38.14 -18.72
CA ASP A 111 -2.59 36.84 -18.88
C ASP A 111 -2.53 36.02 -17.60
N ARG A 112 -1.38 36.07 -16.90
CA ARG A 112 -1.19 35.40 -15.61
C ARG A 112 -2.06 35.98 -14.52
N LEU A 113 -2.17 37.32 -14.45
CA LEU A 113 -3.05 38.00 -13.50
C LEU A 113 -4.53 37.60 -13.72
N GLU A 114 -4.97 37.54 -14.97
CA GLU A 114 -6.33 37.14 -15.31
C GLU A 114 -6.59 35.65 -15.02
N GLU A 115 -5.61 34.79 -15.28
CA GLU A 115 -5.69 33.37 -14.98
C GLU A 115 -5.85 33.13 -13.47
N VAL A 116 -4.97 33.77 -12.66
CA VAL A 116 -5.02 33.71 -11.18
C VAL A 116 -6.36 34.20 -10.66
N TRP A 117 -6.86 35.31 -11.17
CA TRP A 117 -8.14 35.89 -10.76
C TRP A 117 -9.33 35.00 -11.12
N THR A 118 -9.38 34.52 -12.37
CA THR A 118 -10.45 33.65 -12.85
C THR A 118 -10.49 32.34 -12.09
N ARG A 119 -9.31 31.76 -11.81
CA ARG A 119 -9.18 30.52 -11.04
C ARG A 119 -9.65 30.71 -9.62
N PHE A 120 -9.24 31.80 -8.93
CA PHE A 120 -9.67 32.12 -7.58
C PHE A 120 -11.19 32.35 -7.50
N LYS A 121 -11.78 33.10 -8.45
CA LYS A 121 -13.22 33.39 -8.47
C LYS A 121 -14.07 32.10 -8.56
N ASN A 122 -13.62 31.11 -9.32
CA ASN A 122 -14.32 29.85 -9.53
C ASN A 122 -13.90 28.73 -8.58
N LEU A 123 -13.04 29.02 -7.59
CA LEU A 123 -12.46 28.01 -6.72
C LEU A 123 -13.52 27.36 -5.82
N LYS A 124 -13.51 26.03 -5.78
CA LYS A 124 -14.41 25.22 -4.95
C LYS A 124 -13.62 24.28 -4.06
N VAL A 125 -14.27 23.85 -2.99
CA VAL A 125 -13.72 22.80 -2.12
C VAL A 125 -13.55 21.52 -2.94
N GLN A 126 -12.41 20.85 -2.79
CA GLN A 126 -11.93 19.68 -3.54
C GLN A 126 -11.43 19.97 -4.96
N ASP A 127 -11.34 21.22 -5.40
CA ASP A 127 -10.63 21.54 -6.62
C ASP A 127 -9.16 21.17 -6.51
N LEU A 128 -8.61 20.68 -7.62
CA LEU A 128 -7.21 20.32 -7.71
C LEU A 128 -6.45 21.33 -8.54
N GLU A 129 -5.32 21.78 -8.00
CA GLU A 129 -4.40 22.66 -8.70
C GLU A 129 -3.04 22.01 -8.89
N GLY A 130 -2.70 21.74 -10.15
CA GLY A 130 -1.45 21.09 -10.51
C GLY A 130 -0.30 22.03 -10.80
N ASP A 131 -0.59 23.32 -11.08
CA ASP A 131 0.44 24.36 -11.26
C ASP A 131 0.82 24.95 -9.89
N GLU A 132 2.00 24.57 -9.40
CA GLU A 132 2.52 25.05 -8.13
C GLU A 132 2.70 26.57 -8.11
N ASN A 133 3.12 27.18 -9.24
CA ASN A 133 3.29 28.63 -9.33
C ASN A 133 1.94 29.34 -9.26
N LEU A 134 0.93 28.84 -9.97
CA LEU A 134 -0.43 29.37 -9.94
C LEU A 134 -1.02 29.30 -8.54
N TYR A 135 -0.87 28.15 -7.85
CA TYR A 135 -1.33 27.98 -6.49
C TYR A 135 -0.62 28.95 -5.53
N ARG A 136 0.71 29.11 -5.66
CA ARG A 136 1.49 30.02 -4.80
C ARG A 136 1.05 31.47 -4.99
N GLU A 137 0.89 31.92 -6.23
CA GLU A 137 0.40 33.27 -6.53
C GLU A 137 -1.03 33.49 -6.02
N MET A 138 -1.92 32.52 -6.17
CA MET A 138 -3.27 32.59 -5.56
C MET A 138 -3.21 32.69 -4.05
N ARG A 139 -2.36 31.90 -3.39
CA ARG A 139 -2.17 31.90 -1.94
C ARG A 139 -1.62 33.23 -1.45
N ASP A 140 -0.63 33.79 -2.13
CA ASP A 140 0.01 35.04 -1.73
C ASP A 140 -0.96 36.26 -1.87
N ARG A 141 -1.87 36.21 -2.85
CA ARG A 141 -2.86 37.26 -3.09
C ARG A 141 -4.17 37.07 -2.33
N TYR A 142 -4.64 35.84 -2.18
CA TYR A 142 -5.99 35.50 -1.71
C TYR A 142 -6.01 34.42 -0.63
N GLY A 143 -4.90 34.10 0.00
CA GLY A 143 -4.78 33.01 0.98
C GLY A 143 -5.63 33.16 2.24
N MET A 144 -6.26 34.31 2.45
CA MET A 144 -7.23 34.54 3.54
C MET A 144 -8.56 33.81 3.28
N TYR A 145 -8.93 33.59 2.02
CA TYR A 145 -10.23 33.06 1.61
C TYR A 145 -10.24 31.56 1.34
N PHE A 146 -9.08 30.93 1.27
CA PHE A 146 -9.01 29.49 1.01
C PHE A 146 -7.77 28.85 1.63
N LYS A 147 -7.87 27.54 1.89
CA LYS A 147 -6.73 26.73 2.30
C LYS A 147 -6.61 25.52 1.37
N GLY A 148 -5.39 25.21 0.99
CA GLY A 148 -5.06 24.04 0.19
C GLY A 148 -3.83 23.32 0.74
N TYR A 149 -3.84 22.01 0.61
CA TYR A 149 -2.77 21.14 1.09
C TYR A 149 -2.41 20.10 0.04
N MET A 150 -1.27 19.45 0.21
CA MET A 150 -0.81 18.32 -0.56
C MET A 150 -0.68 17.06 0.31
N GLY A 151 -0.64 15.89 -0.34
CA GLY A 151 -0.37 14.62 0.32
C GLY A 151 -1.49 14.13 1.22
N ALA A 152 -1.16 13.25 2.15
CA ALA A 152 -2.13 12.69 3.09
C ALA A 152 -2.76 13.76 4.00
N THR A 153 -2.06 14.85 4.29
CA THR A 153 -2.57 15.97 5.08
C THR A 153 -3.80 16.62 4.42
N ALA A 154 -3.78 16.78 3.09
CA ALA A 154 -4.92 17.30 2.36
C ALA A 154 -6.17 16.43 2.54
N ILE A 155 -5.98 15.11 2.43
CA ILE A 155 -7.04 14.13 2.64
C ILE A 155 -7.55 14.17 4.08
N GLN A 156 -6.65 14.19 5.06
CA GLN A 156 -7.00 14.24 6.48
C GLN A 156 -7.85 15.49 6.81
N LYS A 157 -7.37 16.67 6.39
CA LYS A 157 -8.10 17.94 6.58
C LYS A 157 -9.49 17.92 5.93
N ARG A 158 -9.59 17.33 4.72
CA ARG A 158 -10.89 17.22 4.06
C ARG A 158 -11.82 16.24 4.77
N LEU A 159 -11.29 15.14 5.35
CA LEU A 159 -12.09 14.18 6.13
C LEU A 159 -12.54 14.76 7.48
N GLU A 160 -11.75 15.66 8.10
CA GLU A 160 -12.14 16.36 9.33
C GLU A 160 -13.37 17.25 9.13
N THR A 161 -13.47 17.91 7.96
CA THR A 161 -14.58 18.81 7.60
C THR A 161 -15.74 18.12 6.87
N PHE A 162 -15.68 16.77 6.72
CA PHE A 162 -16.64 16.02 5.93
C PHE A 162 -17.91 15.72 6.72
N ASP A 163 -19.05 16.30 6.32
CA ASP A 163 -20.35 16.00 6.91
C ASP A 163 -20.97 14.75 6.28
N LEU A 164 -20.90 13.64 7.04
CA LEU A 164 -21.46 12.36 6.63
C LEU A 164 -22.98 12.36 6.47
N LYS A 165 -23.73 13.13 7.32
CA LYS A 165 -25.18 13.16 7.28
C LYS A 165 -25.69 13.91 6.05
N ALA A 166 -25.17 15.12 5.84
CA ALA A 166 -25.52 15.92 4.67
C ALA A 166 -25.20 15.19 3.35
N GLU A 167 -24.09 14.46 3.30
CA GLU A 167 -23.73 13.68 2.11
C GLU A 167 -24.61 12.44 1.94
N TYR A 168 -25.02 11.80 3.04
CA TYR A 168 -25.96 10.68 3.01
C TYR A 168 -27.30 11.09 2.40
N ASP A 169 -27.86 12.22 2.85
CA ASP A 169 -29.15 12.73 2.37
C ASP A 169 -29.09 13.07 0.87
N LYS A 170 -28.04 13.77 0.43
CA LYS A 170 -27.80 14.06 -0.99
C LYS A 170 -27.67 12.81 -1.85
N LEU A 171 -26.95 11.81 -1.37
CA LEU A 171 -26.75 10.56 -2.11
C LEU A 171 -28.02 9.70 -2.16
N THR A 172 -28.84 9.75 -1.12
CA THR A 172 -30.15 9.06 -1.08
C THR A 172 -31.11 9.66 -2.10
N ASP A 173 -31.20 10.99 -2.16
CA ASP A 173 -32.03 11.67 -3.18
C ASP A 173 -31.54 11.31 -4.61
N ILE A 174 -30.22 11.32 -4.87
CA ILE A 174 -29.69 10.90 -6.18
C ILE A 174 -29.95 9.41 -6.46
N ALA A 175 -29.93 8.55 -5.44
CA ALA A 175 -30.17 7.13 -5.60
C ALA A 175 -31.64 6.83 -5.89
N GLU A 176 -32.58 7.62 -5.36
CA GLU A 176 -34.03 7.50 -5.61
C GLU A 176 -34.42 8.10 -6.97
N ASN A 177 -34.05 9.34 -7.21
CA ASN A 177 -34.50 10.14 -8.35
C ASN A 177 -33.56 10.11 -9.56
N GLY A 178 -32.32 9.68 -9.40
CA GLY A 178 -31.28 9.66 -10.46
C GLY A 178 -31.48 8.51 -11.45
N LYS A 179 -30.87 8.67 -12.65
CA LYS A 179 -30.89 7.67 -13.74
C LYS A 179 -29.47 7.30 -14.18
N GLY A 180 -29.30 6.08 -14.71
CA GLY A 180 -28.08 5.64 -15.35
C GLY A 180 -26.84 5.55 -14.44
N GLN A 181 -25.68 5.97 -14.95
CA GLN A 181 -24.40 5.87 -14.26
C GLN A 181 -24.33 6.70 -12.97
N LYS A 182 -25.00 7.87 -12.92
CA LYS A 182 -25.06 8.71 -11.72
C LYS A 182 -25.69 7.97 -10.56
N LYS A 183 -26.81 7.27 -10.78
CA LYS A 183 -27.49 6.44 -9.78
C LYS A 183 -26.57 5.31 -9.30
N THR A 184 -25.93 4.58 -10.20
CA THR A 184 -25.03 3.47 -9.85
C THR A 184 -23.83 3.94 -9.02
N ARG A 185 -23.26 5.11 -9.34
CA ARG A 185 -22.16 5.73 -8.58
C ARG A 185 -22.65 6.17 -7.20
N ALA A 186 -23.80 6.83 -7.11
CA ALA A 186 -24.40 7.26 -5.85
C ALA A 186 -24.65 6.07 -4.90
N ILE A 187 -25.21 4.96 -5.39
CA ILE A 187 -25.42 3.75 -4.58
C ILE A 187 -24.11 3.19 -4.03
N LYS A 188 -23.02 3.17 -4.83
CA LYS A 188 -21.71 2.70 -4.36
C LYS A 188 -21.14 3.61 -3.30
N ARG A 189 -21.28 4.93 -3.43
CA ARG A 189 -20.85 5.91 -2.43
C ARG A 189 -21.70 5.81 -1.17
N LEU A 190 -23.04 5.70 -1.32
CA LEU A 190 -23.97 5.57 -0.22
C LEU A 190 -23.63 4.39 0.69
N LYS A 191 -23.23 3.23 0.11
CA LYS A 191 -22.77 2.07 0.90
C LYS A 191 -21.59 2.40 1.79
N VAL A 192 -20.62 3.20 1.32
CA VAL A 192 -19.44 3.59 2.09
C VAL A 192 -19.82 4.57 3.19
N VAL A 193 -20.63 5.62 2.87
CA VAL A 193 -21.08 6.63 3.82
C VAL A 193 -21.93 5.97 4.93
N ASN A 194 -22.86 5.10 4.55
CA ASN A 194 -23.71 4.37 5.49
C ASN A 194 -22.90 3.45 6.43
N SER A 195 -21.80 2.85 5.93
CA SER A 195 -20.91 2.05 6.78
C SER A 195 -20.25 2.89 7.88
N PHE A 196 -19.94 4.17 7.64
CA PHE A 196 -19.43 5.08 8.67
C PHE A 196 -20.52 5.57 9.61
N LEU A 197 -21.72 5.87 9.11
CA LEU A 197 -22.84 6.32 9.94
C LEU A 197 -23.34 5.25 10.93
N ASN A 198 -23.34 3.98 10.51
CA ASN A 198 -23.81 2.87 11.32
C ASN A 198 -22.74 2.29 12.26
N THR A 199 -21.53 2.84 12.26
CA THR A 199 -20.43 2.40 13.11
C THR A 199 -19.83 3.61 13.84
N ASN A 200 -19.10 3.35 14.92
CA ASN A 200 -18.37 4.37 15.66
C ASN A 200 -17.03 4.77 14.98
N ASN A 201 -16.84 4.41 13.72
CA ASN A 201 -15.60 4.70 13.00
C ASN A 201 -15.64 6.12 12.43
N ASN A 202 -14.61 6.92 12.72
CA ASN A 202 -14.45 8.24 12.13
C ASN A 202 -13.73 8.12 10.77
N PRO A 203 -14.19 8.79 9.70
CA PRO A 203 -13.50 8.82 8.42
C PRO A 203 -12.03 9.24 8.49
N THR A 204 -11.64 10.13 9.41
CA THR A 204 -10.26 10.55 9.64
C THR A 204 -9.31 9.39 9.93
N SER A 205 -9.81 8.29 10.52
CA SER A 205 -9.05 7.06 10.78
C SER A 205 -8.58 6.34 9.51
N MET A 206 -9.04 6.73 8.33
CA MET A 206 -8.51 6.24 7.05
C MET A 206 -7.12 6.78 6.73
N VAL A 207 -6.68 7.83 7.41
CA VAL A 207 -5.32 8.38 7.33
C VAL A 207 -4.58 7.99 8.60
N LEU A 208 -3.46 7.29 8.44
CA LEU A 208 -2.65 6.81 9.57
C LEU A 208 -1.70 7.90 10.04
N ASP A 209 -1.72 8.19 11.33
CA ASP A 209 -0.74 9.07 11.98
C ASP A 209 0.50 8.29 12.44
N CYS A 210 0.31 7.01 12.75
CA CYS A 210 1.37 6.09 13.17
C CYS A 210 1.37 4.82 12.33
N ILE A 211 2.56 4.31 12.02
CA ILE A 211 2.71 3.05 11.30
C ILE A 211 2.80 1.91 12.33
N PRO A 212 1.96 0.86 12.20
CA PRO A 212 2.07 -0.31 13.05
C PRO A 212 3.37 -1.08 12.77
N VAL A 213 4.08 -1.44 13.83
CA VAL A 213 5.31 -2.24 13.76
C VAL A 213 5.03 -3.61 14.36
N ILE A 214 5.23 -4.66 13.56
CA ILE A 214 5.05 -6.04 14.06
C ILE A 214 6.21 -6.43 15.00
N PRO A 215 5.96 -7.33 15.96
CA PRO A 215 6.98 -7.82 16.91
C PRO A 215 8.21 -8.41 16.20
N PRO A 216 9.41 -8.32 16.80
CA PRO A 216 10.65 -8.83 16.23
C PRO A 216 10.62 -10.32 15.86
N ASP A 217 9.93 -11.15 16.63
CA ASP A 217 9.81 -12.59 16.38
C ASP A 217 9.06 -12.90 15.06
N LEU A 218 8.17 -12.01 14.61
CA LEU A 218 7.47 -12.14 13.34
C LEU A 218 8.27 -11.62 12.13
N ARG A 219 9.41 -10.96 12.39
CA ARG A 219 10.35 -10.46 11.37
C ARG A 219 11.81 -10.77 11.77
N PRO A 220 12.14 -12.05 11.93
CA PRO A 220 13.41 -12.45 12.54
C PRO A 220 14.62 -12.02 11.70
N MET A 221 15.72 -11.82 12.41
CA MET A 221 17.06 -11.68 11.85
C MET A 221 17.93 -12.80 12.44
N VAL A 222 18.39 -13.70 11.60
CA VAL A 222 19.15 -14.89 12.01
C VAL A 222 20.56 -14.79 11.45
N GLN A 223 21.56 -15.02 12.30
CA GLN A 223 22.94 -15.12 11.87
C GLN A 223 23.18 -16.50 11.24
N LEU A 224 23.72 -16.50 10.03
CA LEU A 224 24.14 -17.68 9.30
C LEU A 224 25.61 -17.96 9.57
N ASP A 225 26.03 -19.20 9.29
CA ASP A 225 27.44 -19.59 9.32
C ASP A 225 28.26 -18.67 8.40
N GLY A 226 29.42 -18.23 8.90
CA GLY A 226 30.26 -17.25 8.19
C GLY A 226 29.91 -15.78 8.44
N GLY A 227 29.14 -15.46 9.51
CA GLY A 227 28.89 -14.09 9.97
C GLY A 227 27.89 -13.29 9.14
N ARG A 228 27.24 -13.92 8.15
CA ARG A 228 26.17 -13.28 7.36
C ARG A 228 24.82 -13.36 8.09
N PHE A 229 24.00 -12.33 7.92
CA PHE A 229 22.66 -12.31 8.48
C PHE A 229 21.61 -12.58 7.40
N ALA A 230 20.69 -13.51 7.68
CA ALA A 230 19.44 -13.65 6.96
C ALA A 230 18.37 -12.83 7.70
N THR A 231 17.74 -11.91 6.99
CA THR A 231 16.72 -11.03 7.57
C THR A 231 15.42 -11.13 6.79
N SER A 232 14.31 -10.88 7.48
CA SER A 232 13.00 -10.75 6.84
C SER A 232 12.98 -9.52 5.93
N ASP A 233 12.29 -9.62 4.78
CA ASP A 233 12.08 -8.51 3.85
C ASP A 233 11.44 -7.29 4.53
N LEU A 234 10.60 -7.50 5.54
CA LEU A 234 9.97 -6.43 6.30
C LEU A 234 10.98 -5.52 7.02
N ASN A 235 12.08 -6.07 7.54
CA ASN A 235 13.09 -5.27 8.20
C ASN A 235 13.72 -4.25 7.24
N ASP A 236 13.90 -4.62 5.96
CA ASP A 236 14.41 -3.69 4.95
C ASP A 236 13.39 -2.61 4.60
N LEU A 237 12.11 -2.98 4.52
CA LEU A 237 11.02 -2.02 4.28
C LEU A 237 10.86 -1.05 5.45
N TYR A 238 10.88 -1.50 6.70
CA TYR A 238 10.87 -0.61 7.87
C TYR A 238 12.09 0.32 7.91
N ARG A 239 13.28 -0.20 7.65
CA ARG A 239 14.51 0.59 7.59
C ARG A 239 14.41 1.72 6.56
N ARG A 240 13.83 1.46 5.39
CA ARG A 240 13.58 2.49 4.37
C ARG A 240 12.66 3.60 4.86
N VAL A 241 11.57 3.25 5.52
CA VAL A 241 10.65 4.22 6.10
C VAL A 241 11.35 5.08 7.15
N ILE A 242 12.09 4.47 8.09
CA ILE A 242 12.83 5.18 9.14
C ILE A 242 13.86 6.14 8.53
N ASN A 243 14.65 5.69 7.57
CA ASN A 243 15.67 6.52 6.92
C ASN A 243 15.07 7.72 6.20
N ARG A 244 13.93 7.53 5.48
CA ARG A 244 13.21 8.63 4.82
C ARG A 244 12.63 9.61 5.83
N ASN A 245 12.04 9.11 6.91
CA ASN A 245 11.50 9.94 7.96
C ASN A 245 12.59 10.79 8.65
N ASN A 246 13.72 10.19 8.99
CA ASN A 246 14.85 10.91 9.59
C ASN A 246 15.43 11.97 8.65
N ARG A 247 15.50 11.67 7.36
CA ARG A 247 15.94 12.64 6.35
C ARG A 247 14.95 13.80 6.23
N LEU A 248 13.64 13.50 6.17
CA LEU A 248 12.62 14.53 6.15
C LEU A 248 12.71 15.45 7.38
N LYS A 249 12.85 14.87 8.58
CA LYS A 249 13.01 15.65 9.81
C LYS A 249 14.18 16.62 9.71
N ARG A 250 15.35 16.16 9.28
CA ARG A 250 16.54 17.01 9.08
C ARG A 250 16.29 18.15 8.09
N LEU A 251 15.60 17.87 6.97
CA LEU A 251 15.29 18.89 5.97
C LEU A 251 14.34 19.95 6.51
N VAL A 252 13.35 19.56 7.31
CA VAL A 252 12.42 20.48 7.98
C VAL A 252 13.16 21.33 9.03
N ASP A 253 14.00 20.70 9.87
CA ASP A 253 14.78 21.38 10.91
C ASP A 253 15.77 22.40 10.32
N LEU A 254 16.30 22.14 9.12
CA LEU A 254 17.22 23.03 8.38
C LEU A 254 16.48 24.11 7.58
N GLY A 255 15.17 24.16 7.56
CA GLY A 255 14.39 25.13 6.78
C GLY A 255 14.58 24.97 5.26
N ALA A 256 14.75 23.74 4.76
CA ALA A 256 14.96 23.48 3.34
C ALA A 256 13.78 23.99 2.48
N PRO A 257 14.02 24.35 1.19
CA PRO A 257 12.97 24.80 0.28
C PRO A 257 11.80 23.82 0.20
N GLU A 258 10.57 24.33 0.10
CA GLU A 258 9.32 23.55 0.10
C GLU A 258 9.32 22.44 -0.96
N ILE A 259 9.89 22.70 -2.13
CA ILE A 259 9.99 21.73 -3.21
C ILE A 259 10.79 20.48 -2.78
N ILE A 260 11.91 20.67 -2.06
CA ILE A 260 12.76 19.58 -1.59
C ILE A 260 12.03 18.80 -0.49
N VAL A 261 11.38 19.52 0.44
CA VAL A 261 10.58 18.92 1.52
C VAL A 261 9.42 18.09 0.95
N ASN A 262 8.69 18.62 -0.02
CA ASN A 262 7.57 17.93 -0.66
C ASN A 262 8.04 16.68 -1.43
N ASN A 263 9.20 16.73 -2.08
CA ASN A 263 9.78 15.55 -2.73
C ASN A 263 10.16 14.46 -1.72
N GLU A 264 10.74 14.81 -0.56
CA GLU A 264 11.05 13.83 0.49
C GLU A 264 9.78 13.27 1.14
N LYS A 265 8.74 14.10 1.36
CA LYS A 265 7.42 13.64 1.82
C LYS A 265 6.82 12.63 0.84
N ARG A 266 6.92 12.89 -0.48
CA ARG A 266 6.48 11.97 -1.52
C ARG A 266 7.23 10.64 -1.44
N MET A 267 8.56 10.67 -1.27
CA MET A 267 9.37 9.46 -1.15
C MET A 267 9.08 8.69 0.14
N LEU A 268 8.76 9.36 1.24
CA LEU A 268 8.30 8.75 2.49
C LEU A 268 6.95 8.04 2.28
N GLN A 269 5.99 8.70 1.62
CA GLN A 269 4.71 8.09 1.27
C GLN A 269 4.91 6.84 0.41
N GLU A 270 5.82 6.88 -0.55
CA GLU A 270 6.17 5.73 -1.37
C GLU A 270 6.76 4.57 -0.57
N ALA A 271 7.59 4.85 0.42
CA ALA A 271 8.16 3.82 1.30
C ALA A 271 7.09 3.17 2.18
N VAL A 272 6.15 3.96 2.72
CA VAL A 272 5.00 3.45 3.49
C VAL A 272 4.08 2.60 2.64
N ASP A 273 3.78 3.04 1.42
CA ASP A 273 2.97 2.25 0.47
C ASP A 273 3.61 0.90 0.17
N ALA A 274 4.93 0.87 -0.04
CA ALA A 274 5.67 -0.37 -0.29
C ALA A 274 5.68 -1.30 0.93
N LEU A 275 5.70 -0.76 2.15
CA LEU A 275 5.59 -1.55 3.38
C LEU A 275 4.23 -2.25 3.49
N ILE A 276 3.15 -1.56 3.13
CA ILE A 276 1.79 -2.09 3.21
C ILE A 276 1.50 -3.04 2.03
N ASP A 277 1.71 -2.60 0.79
CA ASP A 277 1.48 -3.38 -0.43
C ASP A 277 2.49 -3.02 -1.53
N ASN A 278 3.57 -3.78 -1.63
CA ASN A 278 4.62 -3.56 -2.62
C ASN A 278 4.20 -3.98 -4.05
N ASN A 279 3.19 -4.82 -4.20
CA ASN A 279 2.71 -5.30 -5.50
C ASN A 279 1.75 -4.32 -6.19
N ALA A 280 1.10 -3.43 -5.45
CA ALA A 280 0.23 -2.40 -6.00
C ALA A 280 0.97 -1.40 -6.92
N ARG A 281 2.30 -1.39 -6.88
CA ARG A 281 3.18 -0.54 -7.70
C ARG A 281 3.91 -1.39 -8.75
N ARG A 282 3.21 -1.82 -9.79
CA ARG A 282 3.71 -2.78 -10.81
C ARG A 282 5.11 -2.46 -11.34
N ASP A 283 5.38 -1.19 -11.68
CA ASP A 283 6.64 -0.77 -12.33
C ASP A 283 7.68 -0.19 -11.36
N ARG A 284 7.30 0.08 -10.10
CA ARG A 284 8.14 0.72 -9.08
C ARG A 284 8.21 -0.07 -7.78
N ALA A 285 7.95 -1.38 -7.83
CA ALA A 285 8.05 -2.23 -6.66
C ALA A 285 9.48 -2.24 -6.11
N VAL A 286 9.59 -2.16 -4.80
CA VAL A 286 10.88 -2.18 -4.11
C VAL A 286 11.47 -3.58 -4.18
N SER A 287 12.71 -3.68 -4.63
CA SER A 287 13.47 -4.93 -4.73
C SER A 287 14.65 -4.94 -3.75
N ALA A 288 15.14 -6.13 -3.43
CA ALA A 288 16.37 -6.28 -2.65
C ALA A 288 17.58 -5.72 -3.40
N ALA A 289 18.55 -5.20 -2.68
CA ALA A 289 19.79 -4.67 -3.26
C ALA A 289 20.49 -5.75 -4.11
N GLY A 290 20.78 -5.43 -5.36
CA GLY A 290 21.44 -6.35 -6.30
C GLY A 290 20.57 -7.50 -6.83
N SER A 291 19.26 -7.53 -6.53
CA SER A 291 18.36 -8.57 -6.98
C SER A 291 17.11 -7.98 -7.67
N ARG A 292 16.61 -8.67 -8.69
CA ARG A 292 15.31 -8.37 -9.32
C ARG A 292 14.11 -8.85 -8.50
N LYS A 293 14.35 -9.59 -7.41
CA LYS A 293 13.29 -10.14 -6.56
C LYS A 293 12.64 -9.02 -5.75
N LYS A 294 11.32 -8.89 -5.89
CA LYS A 294 10.52 -7.93 -5.10
C LYS A 294 10.51 -8.34 -3.62
N LEU A 295 10.59 -7.36 -2.73
CA LEU A 295 10.46 -7.58 -1.30
C LEU A 295 9.00 -7.90 -0.95
N LYS A 296 8.79 -8.85 -0.05
CA LYS A 296 7.47 -9.22 0.47
C LYS A 296 6.97 -8.16 1.46
N SER A 297 5.83 -7.55 1.14
CA SER A 297 5.15 -6.57 1.99
C SER A 297 4.24 -7.22 3.04
N LEU A 298 3.67 -6.42 3.94
CA LEU A 298 2.69 -6.89 4.94
C LEU A 298 1.48 -7.59 4.28
N THR A 299 0.99 -7.06 3.17
CA THR A 299 -0.10 -7.67 2.41
C THR A 299 0.28 -9.05 1.86
N ASP A 300 1.52 -9.22 1.40
CA ASP A 300 2.01 -10.50 0.86
C ASP A 300 2.14 -11.58 1.93
N LEU A 301 2.32 -11.19 3.19
CA LEU A 301 2.30 -12.13 4.31
C LEU A 301 0.89 -12.68 4.60
N LEU A 302 -0.15 -11.99 4.19
CA LEU A 302 -1.56 -12.37 4.43
C LEU A 302 -2.20 -13.04 3.24
N LYS A 303 -1.90 -12.57 2.01
CA LYS A 303 -2.52 -13.00 0.75
C LYS A 303 -1.88 -14.26 0.16
N GLY A 304 -2.67 -14.96 -0.66
CA GLY A 304 -2.19 -16.06 -1.50
C GLY A 304 -2.07 -17.42 -0.79
N LYS A 305 -1.55 -18.43 -1.51
CA LYS A 305 -1.41 -19.82 -1.03
C LYS A 305 -0.44 -19.93 0.16
N GLN A 306 0.60 -19.11 0.16
CA GLN A 306 1.63 -19.08 1.21
C GLN A 306 1.39 -17.99 2.26
N GLY A 307 0.25 -17.31 2.19
CA GLY A 307 -0.13 -16.30 3.17
C GLY A 307 -0.65 -16.91 4.48
N ARG A 308 -0.68 -16.07 5.51
CA ARG A 308 -1.06 -16.47 6.88
C ARG A 308 -2.42 -17.16 6.93
N PHE A 309 -3.41 -16.66 6.20
CA PHE A 309 -4.75 -17.24 6.20
C PHE A 309 -4.77 -18.67 5.66
N ARG A 310 -4.24 -18.89 4.46
CA ARG A 310 -4.31 -20.20 3.81
C ARG A 310 -3.30 -21.22 4.32
N GLN A 311 -2.11 -20.78 4.73
CA GLN A 311 -1.03 -21.69 5.13
C GLN A 311 -1.01 -21.99 6.62
N ASN A 312 -1.45 -21.06 7.48
CA ASN A 312 -1.28 -21.20 8.93
C ASN A 312 -2.59 -21.18 9.73
N LEU A 313 -3.69 -20.59 9.18
CA LEU A 313 -4.96 -20.47 9.91
C LEU A 313 -6.03 -21.44 9.42
N LEU A 314 -6.26 -21.53 8.11
CA LEU A 314 -7.22 -22.50 7.54
C LEU A 314 -6.73 -23.93 7.57
N GLY A 315 -5.43 -24.14 7.67
CA GLY A 315 -4.81 -25.43 7.83
C GLY A 315 -3.42 -25.29 8.41
N LYS A 316 -3.02 -26.21 9.27
CA LYS A 316 -1.73 -26.23 9.96
C LYS A 316 -1.06 -27.59 9.73
N ARG A 317 0.27 -27.63 9.79
CA ARG A 317 0.98 -28.87 9.98
C ARG A 317 0.70 -29.39 11.38
N VAL A 318 0.40 -30.67 11.48
CA VAL A 318 0.07 -31.30 12.77
C VAL A 318 1.22 -32.19 13.21
N ASP A 319 1.45 -32.23 14.55
CA ASP A 319 2.38 -33.15 15.18
C ASP A 319 1.77 -34.57 15.19
N TYR A 320 2.56 -35.54 15.56
CA TYR A 320 2.18 -36.96 15.58
C TYR A 320 1.66 -37.47 14.23
N SER A 321 2.30 -37.08 13.17
CA SER A 321 2.02 -37.49 11.81
C SER A 321 3.28 -38.03 11.13
N GLY A 322 3.12 -39.02 10.28
CA GLY A 322 4.20 -39.64 9.55
C GLY A 322 3.77 -39.93 8.09
N ARG A 323 4.74 -40.24 7.26
CA ARG A 323 4.51 -40.58 5.86
C ARG A 323 5.38 -41.76 5.46
N SER A 324 4.80 -42.73 4.76
CA SER A 324 5.51 -43.85 4.18
C SER A 324 4.82 -44.32 2.91
N VAL A 325 5.48 -45.18 2.16
CA VAL A 325 4.94 -45.86 1.00
C VAL A 325 3.89 -46.87 1.45
N ILE A 326 2.85 -47.10 0.65
CA ILE A 326 1.81 -48.07 0.91
C ILE A 326 2.08 -49.37 0.15
N VAL A 327 1.71 -50.49 0.76
CA VAL A 327 1.72 -51.83 0.16
C VAL A 327 0.42 -52.55 0.44
N ILE A 328 0.10 -53.55 -0.38
CA ILE A 328 -1.12 -54.33 -0.21
C ILE A 328 -1.03 -55.21 1.04
N GLY A 329 -2.12 -55.25 1.83
CA GLY A 329 -2.25 -56.09 3.01
C GLY A 329 -3.53 -56.93 2.95
N PRO A 330 -3.58 -58.01 2.14
CA PRO A 330 -4.81 -58.78 1.92
C PRO A 330 -5.29 -59.55 3.17
N HIS A 331 -4.44 -59.72 4.18
CA HIS A 331 -4.78 -60.36 5.44
C HIS A 331 -5.43 -59.43 6.48
N LEU A 332 -5.42 -58.12 6.20
CA LEU A 332 -6.02 -57.12 7.08
C LEU A 332 -7.55 -57.17 7.01
N LYS A 333 -8.22 -56.86 8.10
CA LYS A 333 -9.66 -56.57 8.08
C LYS A 333 -9.91 -55.20 7.46
N LEU A 334 -11.14 -54.92 7.04
CA LEU A 334 -11.51 -53.67 6.38
C LEU A 334 -11.27 -52.44 7.24
N ASP A 335 -11.35 -52.55 8.55
CA ASP A 335 -11.14 -51.52 9.56
C ASP A 335 -9.68 -51.44 10.07
N GLN A 336 -8.77 -52.27 9.53
CA GLN A 336 -7.39 -52.37 9.98
C GLN A 336 -6.39 -51.80 8.98
N CYS A 337 -5.28 -51.28 9.49
CA CYS A 337 -4.11 -50.96 8.69
C CYS A 337 -2.82 -51.45 9.36
N GLY A 338 -1.85 -51.84 8.57
CA GLY A 338 -0.54 -52.22 9.07
C GLY A 338 0.38 -50.99 9.17
N ILE A 339 0.89 -50.68 10.35
CA ILE A 339 1.84 -49.60 10.57
C ILE A 339 3.20 -50.17 10.96
N PRO A 340 4.31 -49.73 10.33
CA PRO A 340 5.66 -50.12 10.76
C PRO A 340 5.89 -49.83 12.25
N LYS A 341 6.42 -50.82 12.98
CA LYS A 341 6.69 -50.72 14.43
C LYS A 341 7.46 -49.43 14.82
N MET A 342 8.50 -49.07 14.06
CA MET A 342 9.31 -47.91 14.33
C MET A 342 8.52 -46.59 14.14
N MET A 343 7.65 -46.55 13.12
CA MET A 343 6.77 -45.42 12.90
C MET A 343 5.73 -45.27 14.02
N ALA A 344 5.10 -46.40 14.39
CA ALA A 344 4.15 -46.41 15.49
C ALA A 344 4.77 -45.96 16.82
N LEU A 345 6.00 -46.39 17.11
CA LEU A 345 6.72 -46.00 18.33
C LEU A 345 6.93 -44.49 18.42
N GLU A 346 7.26 -43.81 17.28
CA GLU A 346 7.43 -42.37 17.28
C GLU A 346 6.10 -41.61 17.32
N LEU A 347 5.06 -42.10 16.63
CA LEU A 347 3.73 -41.47 16.63
C LEU A 347 3.06 -41.55 18.01
N PHE A 348 3.19 -42.71 18.70
CA PHE A 348 2.56 -42.93 20.02
C PHE A 348 3.50 -42.67 21.21
N LYS A 349 4.69 -42.14 20.98
CA LYS A 349 5.73 -41.88 22.00
C LYS A 349 5.22 -41.24 23.28
N PRO A 350 4.40 -40.18 23.29
CA PRO A 350 3.89 -39.60 24.51
C PRO A 350 3.02 -40.57 25.35
N PHE A 351 2.21 -41.37 24.66
CA PHE A 351 1.34 -42.36 25.30
C PHE A 351 2.15 -43.53 25.89
N VAL A 352 3.15 -44.02 25.15
CA VAL A 352 4.08 -45.03 25.62
C VAL A 352 4.86 -44.53 26.83
N ILE A 353 5.35 -43.29 26.80
CA ILE A 353 6.02 -42.71 27.98
C ILE A 353 5.10 -42.68 29.20
N GLY A 354 3.84 -42.26 29.02
CA GLY A 354 2.85 -42.24 30.10
C GLY A 354 2.63 -43.64 30.69
N LYS A 355 2.43 -44.64 29.86
CA LYS A 355 2.21 -46.03 30.26
C LYS A 355 3.44 -46.68 30.91
N LEU A 356 4.65 -46.42 30.42
CA LEU A 356 5.89 -46.90 31.03
C LEU A 356 6.07 -46.37 32.49
N ILE A 357 5.63 -45.15 32.74
CA ILE A 357 5.67 -44.55 34.09
C ILE A 357 4.54 -45.13 34.94
N GLU A 358 3.34 -45.31 34.40
CA GLU A 358 2.20 -45.90 35.11
C GLU A 358 2.51 -47.35 35.54
N HIS A 359 3.15 -48.14 34.71
CA HIS A 359 3.56 -49.52 35.03
C HIS A 359 4.80 -49.57 35.95
N GLY A 360 5.39 -48.43 36.32
CA GLY A 360 6.59 -48.39 37.17
C GLY A 360 7.89 -48.83 36.51
N LEU A 361 7.88 -49.01 35.19
CA LEU A 361 9.06 -49.41 34.38
C LEU A 361 10.04 -48.26 34.19
N ALA A 362 9.55 -47.03 34.32
CA ALA A 362 10.36 -45.81 34.25
C ALA A 362 9.97 -44.86 35.37
N HIS A 363 10.96 -44.25 36.02
CA HIS A 363 10.72 -43.31 37.13
C HIS A 363 10.37 -41.88 36.69
N ASN A 364 10.74 -41.51 35.49
CA ASN A 364 10.47 -40.17 34.92
C ASN A 364 10.50 -40.19 33.41
N VAL A 365 10.03 -39.10 32.79
CA VAL A 365 9.97 -38.92 31.33
C VAL A 365 11.33 -39.13 30.65
N LYS A 366 12.43 -38.65 31.29
CA LYS A 366 13.78 -38.79 30.72
C LYS A 366 14.25 -40.23 30.69
N SER A 367 13.92 -41.01 31.73
CA SER A 367 14.21 -42.44 31.80
C SER A 367 13.40 -43.22 30.76
N ALA A 368 12.09 -42.93 30.65
CA ALA A 368 11.21 -43.53 29.63
C ALA A 368 11.69 -43.24 28.21
N SER A 369 12.04 -41.99 27.89
CA SER A 369 12.58 -41.62 26.59
C SER A 369 13.85 -42.40 26.20
N ARG A 370 14.76 -42.59 27.18
CA ARG A 370 15.99 -43.42 26.96
C ARG A 370 15.67 -44.91 26.72
N MET A 371 14.61 -45.43 27.39
CA MET A 371 14.16 -46.81 27.13
C MET A 371 13.59 -46.94 25.71
N ILE A 372 12.84 -45.98 25.25
CA ILE A 372 12.29 -45.90 23.91
C ILE A 372 13.43 -45.81 22.86
N GLU A 373 14.40 -44.96 23.04
CA GLU A 373 15.59 -44.80 22.17
C GLU A 373 16.39 -46.11 22.06
N ARG A 374 16.42 -46.89 23.10
CA ARG A 374 17.10 -48.20 23.15
C ARG A 374 16.23 -49.38 22.67
N ALA A 375 14.97 -49.08 22.33
CA ALA A 375 13.99 -50.07 21.82
C ALA A 375 13.96 -51.40 22.62
N ARG A 376 13.87 -51.25 23.99
CA ARG A 376 13.81 -52.44 24.85
C ARG A 376 12.54 -53.27 24.62
N SER A 377 12.56 -54.56 25.01
CA SER A 377 11.42 -55.46 24.86
C SER A 377 10.13 -54.95 25.52
N GLU A 378 10.26 -54.39 26.72
CA GLU A 378 9.14 -53.87 27.51
C GLU A 378 8.44 -52.66 26.80
N VAL A 379 9.16 -51.96 25.94
CA VAL A 379 8.61 -50.86 25.17
C VAL A 379 7.64 -51.35 24.09
N TRP A 380 7.95 -52.51 23.46
CA TRP A 380 7.09 -53.09 22.43
C TRP A 380 5.79 -53.61 23.03
N ASP A 381 5.84 -54.29 24.15
CA ASP A 381 4.66 -54.76 24.87
C ASP A 381 3.76 -53.62 25.31
N THR A 382 4.37 -52.52 25.83
CA THR A 382 3.64 -51.30 26.19
C THR A 382 3.06 -50.59 24.92
N LEU A 383 3.75 -50.62 23.78
CA LEU A 383 3.25 -50.07 22.56
C LEU A 383 2.02 -50.81 22.02
N ASP A 384 2.04 -52.16 22.10
CA ASP A 384 0.89 -53.00 21.70
C ASP A 384 -0.34 -52.69 22.56
N GLU A 385 -0.15 -52.51 23.87
CA GLU A 385 -1.23 -52.09 24.78
C GLU A 385 -1.79 -50.71 24.43
N VAL A 386 -0.93 -49.75 24.18
CA VAL A 386 -1.34 -48.37 23.83
C VAL A 386 -2.13 -48.33 22.50
N ILE A 387 -1.74 -49.13 21.53
CA ILE A 387 -2.35 -49.13 20.19
C ILE A 387 -3.73 -49.82 20.21
N ALA A 388 -3.97 -50.76 21.08
CA ALA A 388 -5.20 -51.56 21.14
C ALA A 388 -6.49 -50.74 21.13
N ASP A 389 -6.47 -49.58 21.83
CA ASP A 389 -7.60 -48.67 21.98
C ASP A 389 -7.51 -47.40 21.12
N LYS A 390 -6.51 -47.30 20.25
CA LYS A 390 -6.27 -46.08 19.43
C LYS A 390 -6.62 -46.31 17.98
N TYR A 391 -7.01 -45.25 17.32
CA TYR A 391 -7.23 -45.19 15.90
C TYR A 391 -6.23 -44.24 15.24
N VAL A 392 -5.89 -44.50 14.00
CA VAL A 392 -5.08 -43.65 13.16
C VAL A 392 -5.90 -43.16 11.99
N LEU A 393 -5.67 -41.93 11.55
CA LEU A 393 -6.25 -41.41 10.32
C LEU A 393 -5.24 -41.55 9.18
N LEU A 394 -5.60 -42.35 8.16
CA LEU A 394 -4.81 -42.39 6.93
C LEU A 394 -5.37 -41.44 5.89
N ASN A 395 -4.49 -40.77 5.20
CA ASN A 395 -4.82 -39.84 4.13
C ASN A 395 -3.87 -40.00 2.95
N ARG A 396 -4.40 -39.97 1.73
CA ARG A 396 -3.61 -39.85 0.51
C ARG A 396 -3.89 -38.52 -0.18
N ALA A 397 -2.83 -37.80 -0.58
CA ALA A 397 -2.95 -36.59 -1.39
C ALA A 397 -3.00 -36.94 -2.89
N PRO A 398 -3.85 -36.28 -3.71
CA PRO A 398 -4.79 -35.22 -3.36
C PRO A 398 -6.08 -35.75 -2.71
N THR A 399 -6.54 -35.13 -1.65
CA THR A 399 -7.83 -35.48 -1.00
C THR A 399 -8.97 -34.85 -1.79
N LEU A 400 -9.59 -35.59 -2.68
CA LEU A 400 -10.64 -35.11 -3.59
C LEU A 400 -12.03 -35.15 -2.95
N HIS A 401 -12.27 -36.08 -2.03
CA HIS A 401 -13.54 -36.27 -1.33
C HIS A 401 -13.31 -36.79 0.10
N ARG A 402 -14.36 -36.84 0.91
CA ARG A 402 -14.25 -37.18 2.34
C ARG A 402 -13.66 -38.58 2.61
N LEU A 403 -13.81 -39.56 1.69
CA LEU A 403 -13.25 -40.91 1.83
C LEU A 403 -11.73 -40.96 1.56
N GLY A 404 -11.11 -39.85 1.15
CA GLY A 404 -9.65 -39.71 1.07
C GLY A 404 -8.99 -39.60 2.45
N ILE A 405 -9.78 -39.52 3.56
CA ILE A 405 -9.32 -39.60 4.95
C ILE A 405 -10.21 -40.60 5.66
N GLN A 406 -9.62 -41.69 6.18
CA GLN A 406 -10.34 -42.76 6.89
C GLN A 406 -9.61 -43.15 8.16
N ALA A 407 -10.38 -43.59 9.16
CA ALA A 407 -9.84 -44.06 10.43
C ALA A 407 -9.69 -45.58 10.41
N PHE A 408 -8.53 -46.07 10.87
CA PHE A 408 -8.22 -47.49 10.95
C PHE A 408 -7.68 -47.87 12.32
N LYS A 409 -7.90 -49.12 12.73
CA LYS A 409 -7.20 -49.72 13.86
C LYS A 409 -5.79 -50.14 13.40
N PRO A 410 -4.74 -49.58 14.01
CA PRO A 410 -3.37 -49.93 13.63
C PRO A 410 -3.00 -51.33 14.13
N ILE A 411 -2.31 -52.09 13.28
CA ILE A 411 -1.64 -53.34 13.62
C ILE A 411 -0.15 -53.12 13.37
N LEU A 412 0.69 -53.56 14.32
CA LEU A 412 2.14 -53.46 14.17
C LEU A 412 2.64 -54.48 13.15
N ILE A 413 3.42 -54.02 12.20
CA ILE A 413 4.05 -54.85 11.18
C ILE A 413 5.56 -54.58 11.13
N GLU A 414 6.27 -55.58 10.66
CA GLU A 414 7.69 -55.41 10.33
C GLU A 414 7.84 -54.73 8.97
N GLY A 415 8.94 -54.01 8.78
CA GLY A 415 9.22 -53.31 7.55
C GLY A 415 9.12 -51.80 7.68
N LYS A 416 9.01 -51.09 6.54
CA LYS A 416 8.98 -49.64 6.46
C LYS A 416 7.75 -49.06 5.75
N ALA A 417 6.94 -49.92 5.14
CA ALA A 417 5.77 -49.55 4.35
C ALA A 417 4.49 -49.75 5.15
N ILE A 418 3.50 -48.89 4.94
CA ILE A 418 2.17 -49.01 5.53
C ILE A 418 1.38 -50.03 4.73
N GLN A 419 0.73 -51.00 5.40
CA GLN A 419 -0.15 -51.96 4.75
C GLN A 419 -1.59 -51.45 4.74
N LEU A 420 -2.22 -51.57 3.57
CA LEU A 420 -3.57 -51.12 3.33
C LEU A 420 -4.45 -52.25 2.76
N HIS A 421 -5.70 -52.34 3.24
CA HIS A 421 -6.64 -53.32 2.70
C HIS A 421 -7.00 -53.01 1.23
N PRO A 422 -7.02 -53.98 0.32
CA PRO A 422 -7.28 -53.75 -1.12
C PRO A 422 -8.58 -53.00 -1.40
N MET A 423 -9.64 -53.27 -0.66
CA MET A 423 -10.97 -52.70 -0.90
C MET A 423 -11.06 -51.16 -0.62
N VAL A 424 -10.14 -50.59 0.15
CA VAL A 424 -10.14 -49.14 0.43
C VAL A 424 -9.33 -48.36 -0.59
N CYS A 425 -8.54 -49.03 -1.44
CA CYS A 425 -7.70 -48.36 -2.43
C CYS A 425 -8.51 -47.51 -3.41
N ALA A 426 -9.68 -47.95 -3.84
CA ALA A 426 -10.57 -47.21 -4.71
C ALA A 426 -11.02 -45.88 -4.09
N ALA A 427 -11.31 -45.88 -2.79
CA ALA A 427 -11.73 -44.66 -2.07
C ALA A 427 -10.58 -43.66 -1.90
N PHE A 428 -9.34 -44.12 -1.73
CA PHE A 428 -8.14 -43.28 -1.69
C PHE A 428 -7.64 -42.90 -3.09
N ASN A 429 -8.17 -43.51 -4.14
CA ASN A 429 -7.60 -43.47 -5.50
C ASN A 429 -6.11 -43.83 -5.45
N ALA A 430 -5.77 -44.89 -4.70
CA ALA A 430 -4.41 -45.32 -4.43
C ALA A 430 -4.08 -46.53 -5.30
N ASP A 431 -2.86 -46.61 -5.76
CA ASP A 431 -2.24 -47.77 -6.39
C ASP A 431 -0.93 -48.12 -5.66
N PHE A 432 -0.28 -49.19 -6.08
CA PHE A 432 0.94 -49.68 -5.40
C PHE A 432 2.18 -49.53 -6.29
N ASP A 433 2.21 -48.51 -7.14
CA ASP A 433 3.32 -48.19 -8.03
C ASP A 433 4.30 -47.16 -7.44
N GLY A 434 4.14 -46.79 -6.16
CA GLY A 434 4.99 -45.84 -5.45
C GLY A 434 4.22 -44.80 -4.63
N ASP A 435 2.92 -45.02 -4.46
CA ASP A 435 2.08 -44.16 -3.59
C ASP A 435 2.48 -44.21 -2.09
#